data_27c262ef456915f5b8655314d7f36e54
#
_entry.id   27c262ef456915f5b8655314d7f36e54
#
_cell.length_a   1.000
_cell.length_b   1.000
_cell.length_c   1.000
_cell.angle_alpha   90.00
_cell.angle_beta   90.00
_cell.angle_gamma   90.00
#
_symmetry.space_group_name_H-M   'P 1'
#
loop_
_entity.id
_entity.type
_entity.pdbx_description
1 polymer ?
#
loop_
_entity_poly.entity_id
_entity_poly.type
_entity_poly.pdbx_seq_one_letter_code
_entity_poly.pdbx_strand_id
1 'polypeptide(L)'
;CSNLTKVVMDNSAIETLEPRVFMDCVKLSSVTLPTALKTIQVYAFKNCKALSTISYPKSITLIESGAFEGSSITKYPTWLSKGNNGDYGIFTKIKYKGTDKYSEAYKVLKIVNKERKSKGLSELKMDKDLLDVAMQRAAEVALYFSHTRPDGSSCFSATDKMEAENIAGGQSSADAVMTSWMNSAGHRANILTSYFKT
;
A
#
# COMPACT_ATOMS: atom_id res chain seq x y z
N CYS A 1 -12.13 24.89 13.02
CA CYS A 1 -11.99 26.32 13.44
C CYS A 1 -12.38 27.26 12.30
N SER A 2 -13.70 27.57 12.18
CA SER A 2 -14.25 28.34 11.05
C SER A 2 -13.72 29.77 10.88
N ASN A 3 -13.16 30.37 11.94
CA ASN A 3 -12.62 31.73 11.93
C ASN A 3 -11.09 31.81 11.90
N LEU A 4 -10.38 30.69 11.90
CA LEU A 4 -8.92 30.67 11.83
C LEU A 4 -8.47 31.11 10.43
N THR A 5 -7.63 32.14 10.33
CA THR A 5 -7.16 32.71 9.05
C THR A 5 -5.69 32.45 8.80
N LYS A 6 -4.90 32.30 9.86
CA LYS A 6 -3.44 32.08 9.77
C LYS A 6 -2.96 31.10 10.83
N VAL A 7 -2.04 30.24 10.44
CA VAL A 7 -1.31 29.33 11.35
C VAL A 7 0.18 29.50 11.11
N VAL A 8 0.94 29.65 12.19
CA VAL A 8 2.40 29.66 12.16
C VAL A 8 2.88 28.56 13.08
N MET A 9 3.60 27.60 12.52
CA MET A 9 4.20 26.47 13.23
C MET A 9 5.73 26.58 13.08
N ASP A 10 6.33 27.37 13.94
CA ASP A 10 7.79 27.59 13.94
C ASP A 10 8.55 26.58 14.79
N ASN A 11 7.83 25.68 15.50
CA ASN A 11 8.44 24.61 16.27
C ASN A 11 9.05 23.55 15.33
N SER A 12 10.37 23.50 15.30
CA SER A 12 11.14 22.56 14.46
C SER A 12 11.00 21.08 14.87
N ALA A 13 10.42 20.78 16.04
CA ALA A 13 10.25 19.42 16.54
C ALA A 13 9.02 18.69 15.97
N ILE A 14 8.08 19.40 15.34
CA ILE A 14 6.88 18.77 14.76
C ILE A 14 7.25 18.08 13.44
N GLU A 15 7.21 16.74 13.43
CA GLU A 15 7.49 15.93 12.26
C GLU A 15 6.23 15.46 11.51
N THR A 16 5.07 15.50 12.16
CA THR A 16 3.81 15.01 11.59
C THR A 16 2.68 15.98 11.87
N LEU A 17 1.89 16.31 10.86
CA LEU A 17 0.56 16.91 11.04
C LEU A 17 -0.46 15.78 11.07
N GLU A 18 -1.11 15.65 12.23
CA GLU A 18 -2.08 14.60 12.51
C GLU A 18 -3.33 14.69 11.62
N PRO A 19 -4.10 13.59 11.50
CA PRO A 19 -5.30 13.58 10.69
C PRO A 19 -6.30 14.66 11.16
N ARG A 20 -6.88 15.39 10.20
CA ARG A 20 -7.96 16.37 10.41
C ARG A 20 -7.60 17.56 11.29
N VAL A 21 -6.31 17.82 11.60
CA VAL A 21 -5.87 18.86 12.54
C VAL A 21 -6.42 20.27 12.20
N PHE A 22 -6.53 20.61 10.90
CA PHE A 22 -7.10 21.88 10.41
C PHE A 22 -8.34 21.65 9.53
N MET A 23 -8.99 20.51 9.66
CA MET A 23 -10.20 20.21 8.88
C MET A 23 -11.28 21.28 9.12
N ASP A 24 -11.96 21.66 8.04
CA ASP A 24 -13.04 22.67 8.04
C ASP A 24 -12.63 24.08 8.52
N CYS A 25 -11.34 24.40 8.46
CA CYS A 25 -10.86 25.77 8.67
C CYS A 25 -11.04 26.59 7.37
N VAL A 26 -12.29 26.87 7.02
CA VAL A 26 -12.69 27.43 5.71
C VAL A 26 -12.07 28.79 5.38
N LYS A 27 -11.70 29.58 6.39
CA LYS A 27 -11.05 30.91 6.25
C LYS A 27 -9.53 30.85 6.34
N LEU A 28 -8.93 29.67 6.60
CA LEU A 28 -7.48 29.53 6.70
C LEU A 28 -6.83 29.77 5.34
N SER A 29 -6.12 30.87 5.21
CA SER A 29 -5.49 31.32 3.96
C SER A 29 -3.97 31.29 4.00
N SER A 30 -3.36 31.22 5.18
CA SER A 30 -1.90 31.25 5.36
C SER A 30 -1.46 30.20 6.39
N VAL A 31 -0.51 29.37 6.01
CA VAL A 31 0.09 28.34 6.86
C VAL A 31 1.60 28.36 6.69
N THR A 32 2.31 28.51 7.81
CA THR A 32 3.76 28.26 7.88
C THR A 32 3.98 26.88 8.50
N LEU A 33 4.57 25.97 7.73
CA LEU A 33 4.86 24.60 8.17
C LEU A 33 6.20 24.54 8.93
N PRO A 34 6.33 23.60 9.90
CA PRO A 34 7.59 23.37 10.62
C PRO A 34 8.69 22.88 9.66
N THR A 35 9.94 23.27 9.91
CA THR A 35 11.07 22.89 9.05
C THR A 35 11.43 21.40 9.13
N ALA A 36 11.09 20.72 10.25
CA ALA A 36 11.29 19.29 10.45
C ALA A 36 10.12 18.41 9.97
N LEU A 37 9.05 19.01 9.44
CA LEU A 37 7.85 18.29 9.06
C LEU A 37 8.13 17.24 7.96
N LYS A 38 7.79 15.99 8.22
CA LYS A 38 7.98 14.84 7.32
C LYS A 38 6.67 14.38 6.70
N THR A 39 5.56 14.44 7.46
CA THR A 39 4.29 13.85 7.03
C THR A 39 3.13 14.81 7.24
N ILE A 40 2.26 14.91 6.23
CA ILE A 40 0.93 15.53 6.33
C ILE A 40 -0.09 14.41 6.15
N GLN A 41 -0.82 14.11 7.21
CA GLN A 41 -1.75 12.99 7.23
C GLN A 41 -3.11 13.31 6.60
N VAL A 42 -3.92 12.27 6.43
CA VAL A 42 -5.22 12.32 5.75
C VAL A 42 -6.12 13.41 6.33
N TYR A 43 -6.71 14.21 5.43
CA TYR A 43 -7.65 15.29 5.77
C TYR A 43 -7.09 16.41 6.65
N ALA A 44 -5.77 16.51 6.85
CA ALA A 44 -5.17 17.53 7.71
C ALA A 44 -5.66 18.96 7.37
N PHE A 45 -5.86 19.28 6.08
CA PHE A 45 -6.37 20.57 5.59
C PHE A 45 -7.65 20.41 4.76
N LYS A 46 -8.44 19.36 5.01
CA LYS A 46 -9.69 19.15 4.29
C LYS A 46 -10.62 20.34 4.46
N ASN A 47 -11.24 20.78 3.33
CA ASN A 47 -12.15 21.93 3.28
C ASN A 47 -11.56 23.29 3.71
N CYS A 48 -10.23 23.44 3.72
CA CYS A 48 -9.58 24.74 3.90
C CYS A 48 -9.70 25.57 2.60
N LYS A 49 -10.91 26.02 2.27
CA LYS A 49 -11.25 26.61 0.95
C LYS A 49 -10.42 27.85 0.60
N ALA A 50 -10.03 28.65 1.61
CA ALA A 50 -9.21 29.86 1.40
C ALA A 50 -7.72 29.54 1.22
N LEU A 51 -7.26 28.29 1.49
CA LEU A 51 -5.86 27.90 1.38
C LEU A 51 -5.54 27.50 -0.08
N SER A 52 -4.87 28.39 -0.80
CA SER A 52 -4.51 28.21 -2.22
C SER A 52 -3.02 27.93 -2.46
N THR A 53 -2.18 28.29 -1.51
CA THR A 53 -0.73 28.09 -1.59
C THR A 53 -0.18 27.68 -0.22
N ILE A 54 0.87 26.87 -0.25
CA ILE A 54 1.62 26.47 0.95
C ILE A 54 3.08 26.23 0.56
N SER A 55 4.01 26.70 1.41
CA SER A 55 5.43 26.44 1.22
C SER A 55 5.81 25.16 1.96
N TYR A 56 6.18 24.13 1.21
CA TYR A 56 6.60 22.86 1.78
C TYR A 56 8.06 22.87 2.20
N PRO A 57 8.42 22.46 3.42
CA PRO A 57 9.82 22.25 3.79
C PRO A 57 10.40 21.05 3.03
N LYS A 58 11.72 21.06 2.78
CA LYS A 58 12.41 19.97 2.06
C LYS A 58 12.41 18.63 2.81
N SER A 59 12.12 18.66 4.09
CA SER A 59 11.97 17.48 4.97
C SER A 59 10.72 16.65 4.65
N ILE A 60 9.71 17.19 3.94
CA ILE A 60 8.49 16.45 3.59
C ILE A 60 8.83 15.24 2.74
N THR A 61 8.38 14.08 3.22
CA THR A 61 8.54 12.77 2.57
C THR A 61 7.21 12.12 2.19
N LEU A 62 6.10 12.53 2.83
CA LEU A 62 4.77 11.97 2.59
C LEU A 62 3.67 13.04 2.77
N ILE A 63 2.75 13.08 1.83
CA ILE A 63 1.45 13.76 1.94
C ILE A 63 0.39 12.73 1.61
N GLU A 64 -0.39 12.34 2.60
CA GLU A 64 -1.42 11.32 2.44
C GLU A 64 -2.57 11.78 1.55
N SER A 65 -3.22 10.82 0.92
CA SER A 65 -4.38 11.05 0.06
C SER A 65 -5.49 11.79 0.81
N GLY A 66 -6.07 12.80 0.16
CA GLY A 66 -7.10 13.62 0.77
C GLY A 66 -6.61 14.66 1.77
N ALA A 67 -5.30 14.78 2.06
CA ALA A 67 -4.77 15.77 3.00
C ALA A 67 -5.28 17.19 2.74
N PHE A 68 -5.44 17.56 1.47
CA PHE A 68 -5.94 18.86 0.99
C PHE A 68 -7.29 18.77 0.28
N GLU A 69 -8.07 17.72 0.49
CA GLU A 69 -9.37 17.53 -0.15
C GLU A 69 -10.29 18.74 0.13
N GLY A 70 -10.90 19.30 -0.93
CA GLY A 70 -11.78 20.48 -0.81
C GLY A 70 -11.07 21.80 -0.46
N SER A 71 -9.74 21.83 -0.43
CA SER A 71 -8.94 23.08 -0.41
C SER A 71 -8.69 23.59 -1.84
N SER A 72 -8.07 24.79 -1.94
CA SER A 72 -7.63 25.34 -3.22
C SER A 72 -6.16 25.03 -3.55
N ILE A 73 -5.54 24.10 -2.84
CA ILE A 73 -4.17 23.65 -3.12
C ILE A 73 -4.17 22.79 -4.39
N THR A 74 -3.40 23.18 -5.38
CA THR A 74 -3.20 22.47 -6.66
C THR A 74 -1.75 22.11 -6.93
N LYS A 75 -0.81 22.68 -6.14
CA LYS A 75 0.63 22.46 -6.32
C LYS A 75 1.20 21.66 -5.15
N TYR A 76 1.90 20.59 -5.47
CA TYR A 76 2.59 19.70 -4.54
C TYR A 76 4.11 19.82 -4.72
N PRO A 77 4.91 19.39 -3.72
CA PRO A 77 6.36 19.42 -3.84
C PRO A 77 6.87 18.67 -5.06
N THR A 78 7.74 19.26 -5.84
CA THR A 78 8.28 18.66 -7.08
C THR A 78 9.21 17.48 -6.83
N TRP A 79 9.70 17.30 -5.60
CA TRP A 79 10.52 16.16 -5.19
C TRP A 79 9.70 14.95 -4.69
N LEU A 80 8.37 15.08 -4.58
CA LEU A 80 7.47 13.97 -4.31
C LEU A 80 6.82 13.50 -5.62
N SER A 81 6.59 12.19 -5.71
CA SER A 81 5.82 11.59 -6.79
C SER A 81 4.42 11.22 -6.30
N LYS A 82 3.43 11.26 -7.19
CA LYS A 82 2.08 10.80 -6.88
C LYS A 82 2.03 9.27 -6.95
N GLY A 83 1.63 8.62 -5.86
CA GLY A 83 1.37 7.19 -5.80
C GLY A 83 -0.02 6.82 -6.33
N ASN A 84 -0.25 5.53 -6.54
CA ASN A 84 -1.50 5.01 -7.10
C ASN A 84 -2.71 5.22 -6.17
N ASN A 85 -2.49 5.26 -4.86
CA ASN A 85 -3.52 5.56 -3.85
C ASN A 85 -3.82 7.06 -3.70
N GLY A 86 -3.13 7.92 -4.47
CA GLY A 86 -3.30 9.37 -4.42
C GLY A 86 -2.39 10.10 -3.42
N ASP A 87 -1.55 9.38 -2.68
CA ASP A 87 -0.51 9.99 -1.84
C ASP A 87 0.58 10.64 -2.70
N TYR A 88 1.24 11.65 -2.12
CA TYR A 88 2.49 12.19 -2.67
C TYR A 88 3.63 11.82 -1.75
N GLY A 89 4.61 11.07 -2.25
CA GLY A 89 5.71 10.56 -1.44
C GLY A 89 7.03 10.40 -2.19
N ILE A 90 8.09 10.09 -1.46
CA ILE A 90 9.36 9.63 -2.02
C ILE A 90 9.20 8.13 -2.25
N PHE A 91 8.65 7.76 -3.40
CA PHE A 91 8.60 6.37 -3.83
C PHE A 91 9.95 6.00 -4.42
N THR A 92 10.90 5.63 -3.59
CA THR A 92 12.16 5.04 -4.05
C THR A 92 11.86 3.69 -4.71
N LYS A 93 12.34 3.48 -5.93
CA LYS A 93 12.41 2.13 -6.49
C LYS A 93 13.37 1.32 -5.62
N ILE A 94 12.81 0.50 -4.74
CA ILE A 94 13.60 -0.42 -3.92
C ILE A 94 14.07 -1.53 -4.86
N LYS A 95 15.38 -1.58 -5.12
CA LYS A 95 15.99 -2.73 -5.78
C LYS A 95 16.18 -3.83 -4.73
N TYR A 96 15.26 -4.77 -4.69
CA TYR A 96 15.44 -5.98 -3.91
C TYR A 96 16.34 -6.95 -4.68
N LYS A 97 17.43 -7.39 -4.06
CA LYS A 97 18.27 -8.47 -4.58
C LYS A 97 17.96 -9.74 -3.77
N GLY A 98 17.17 -10.60 -4.36
CA GLY A 98 16.82 -11.90 -3.79
C GLY A 98 17.07 -13.02 -4.82
N THR A 99 16.90 -14.25 -4.39
CA THR A 99 16.93 -15.42 -5.29
C THR A 99 15.49 -15.86 -5.50
N ASP A 100 15.03 -15.87 -6.77
CA ASP A 100 13.74 -16.39 -7.13
C ASP A 100 13.67 -17.89 -6.84
N LYS A 101 12.68 -18.30 -6.07
CA LYS A 101 12.49 -19.71 -5.71
C LYS A 101 11.35 -20.32 -6.51
N TYR A 102 11.45 -20.28 -7.83
CA TYR A 102 10.44 -20.88 -8.73
C TYR A 102 10.18 -22.35 -8.40
N SER A 103 11.21 -23.11 -8.02
CA SER A 103 11.05 -24.51 -7.60
C SER A 103 10.12 -24.67 -6.39
N GLU A 104 10.16 -23.75 -5.44
CA GLU A 104 9.25 -23.76 -4.27
C GLU A 104 7.82 -23.44 -4.69
N ALA A 105 7.61 -22.48 -5.62
CA ALA A 105 6.29 -22.19 -6.16
C ALA A 105 5.64 -23.42 -6.82
N TYR A 106 6.42 -24.20 -7.59
CA TYR A 106 5.93 -25.47 -8.17
C TYR A 106 5.61 -26.51 -7.11
N LYS A 107 6.37 -26.58 -6.01
CA LYS A 107 6.05 -27.47 -4.88
C LYS A 107 4.73 -27.06 -4.24
N VAL A 108 4.52 -25.76 -3.98
CA VAL A 108 3.26 -25.23 -3.46
C VAL A 108 2.10 -25.61 -4.38
N LEU A 109 2.19 -25.36 -5.68
CA LEU A 109 1.15 -25.74 -6.64
C LEU A 109 0.83 -27.24 -6.60
N LYS A 110 1.86 -28.09 -6.50
CA LYS A 110 1.66 -29.56 -6.36
C LYS A 110 0.86 -29.92 -5.12
N ILE A 111 1.13 -29.27 -3.98
CA ILE A 111 0.42 -29.53 -2.73
C ILE A 111 -1.00 -28.96 -2.80
N VAL A 112 -1.18 -27.73 -3.36
CA VAL A 112 -2.49 -27.16 -3.64
C VAL A 112 -3.36 -28.11 -4.46
N ASN A 113 -2.82 -28.68 -5.54
CA ASN A 113 -3.54 -29.60 -6.40
C ASN A 113 -3.88 -30.92 -5.70
N LYS A 114 -3.02 -31.40 -4.80
CA LYS A 114 -3.34 -32.57 -3.95
C LYS A 114 -4.55 -32.29 -3.06
N GLU A 115 -4.61 -31.11 -2.40
CA GLU A 115 -5.74 -30.70 -1.58
C GLU A 115 -7.02 -30.52 -2.41
N ARG A 116 -6.94 -29.86 -3.56
CA ARG A 116 -8.07 -29.68 -4.49
C ARG A 116 -8.63 -31.01 -4.95
N LYS A 117 -7.77 -31.93 -5.37
CA LYS A 117 -8.16 -33.28 -5.81
C LYS A 117 -8.86 -34.05 -4.68
N SER A 118 -8.41 -33.93 -3.42
CA SER A 118 -9.05 -34.56 -2.27
C SER A 118 -10.49 -34.06 -2.02
N LYS A 119 -10.83 -32.89 -2.58
CA LYS A 119 -12.17 -32.26 -2.53
C LYS A 119 -12.94 -32.39 -3.84
N GLY A 120 -12.47 -33.20 -4.80
CA GLY A 120 -13.13 -33.37 -6.08
C GLY A 120 -13.04 -32.18 -7.02
N LEU A 121 -12.10 -31.24 -6.77
CA LEU A 121 -11.90 -30.04 -7.59
C LEU A 121 -10.85 -30.30 -8.68
N SER A 122 -10.98 -29.59 -9.79
CA SER A 122 -10.01 -29.58 -10.87
C SER A 122 -8.65 -29.04 -10.40
N GLU A 123 -7.57 -29.60 -10.93
CA GLU A 123 -6.22 -29.09 -10.69
C GLU A 123 -6.02 -27.71 -11.34
N LEU A 124 -5.27 -26.86 -10.66
CA LEU A 124 -4.78 -25.58 -11.21
C LEU A 124 -3.56 -25.81 -12.09
N LYS A 125 -3.39 -24.96 -13.09
CA LYS A 125 -2.20 -24.92 -13.94
C LYS A 125 -1.33 -23.72 -13.56
N MET A 126 -0.01 -23.85 -13.73
CA MET A 126 0.87 -22.71 -13.57
C MET A 126 0.70 -21.77 -14.76
N ASP A 127 0.31 -20.52 -14.49
CA ASP A 127 0.39 -19.41 -15.43
C ASP A 127 1.72 -18.68 -15.23
N LYS A 128 2.46 -18.44 -16.31
CA LYS A 128 3.78 -17.83 -16.23
C LYS A 128 3.72 -16.38 -15.74
N ASP A 129 2.73 -15.60 -16.18
CA ASP A 129 2.62 -14.21 -15.82
C ASP A 129 2.23 -14.07 -14.34
N LEU A 130 1.31 -14.93 -13.86
CA LEU A 130 0.97 -14.99 -12.43
C LEU A 130 2.15 -15.45 -11.58
N LEU A 131 2.99 -16.37 -12.07
CA LEU A 131 4.19 -16.81 -11.37
C LEU A 131 5.20 -15.66 -11.22
N ASP A 132 5.44 -14.90 -12.29
CA ASP A 132 6.35 -13.74 -12.25
C ASP A 132 5.82 -12.65 -11.29
N VAL A 133 4.51 -12.40 -11.32
CA VAL A 133 3.85 -11.49 -10.37
C VAL A 133 3.93 -12.01 -8.92
N ALA A 134 3.76 -13.32 -8.70
CA ALA A 134 3.90 -13.91 -7.37
C ALA A 134 5.33 -13.75 -6.81
N MET A 135 6.37 -13.85 -7.66
CA MET A 135 7.76 -13.57 -7.25
C MET A 135 7.95 -12.09 -6.89
N GLN A 136 7.38 -11.16 -7.67
CA GLN A 136 7.39 -9.75 -7.33
C GLN A 136 6.67 -9.49 -6.00
N ARG A 137 5.48 -10.06 -5.82
CA ARG A 137 4.71 -9.92 -4.58
C ARG A 137 5.43 -10.53 -3.38
N ALA A 138 6.10 -11.64 -3.53
CA ALA A 138 6.92 -12.23 -2.47
C ALA A 138 8.04 -11.27 -2.01
N ALA A 139 8.69 -10.56 -2.93
CA ALA A 139 9.67 -9.53 -2.60
C ALA A 139 9.02 -8.31 -1.89
N GLU A 140 7.86 -7.86 -2.34
CA GLU A 140 7.09 -6.77 -1.70
C GLU A 140 6.63 -7.16 -0.29
N VAL A 141 6.14 -8.39 -0.09
CA VAL A 141 5.70 -8.94 1.20
C VAL A 141 6.88 -9.09 2.19
N ALA A 142 8.10 -9.35 1.70
CA ALA A 142 9.29 -9.37 2.55
C ALA A 142 9.64 -7.99 3.11
N LEU A 143 9.26 -6.91 2.42
CA LEU A 143 9.45 -5.52 2.87
C LEU A 143 8.26 -5.03 3.71
N TYR A 144 7.06 -5.39 3.29
CA TYR A 144 5.80 -4.98 3.92
C TYR A 144 4.78 -6.13 3.86
N PHE A 145 4.60 -6.85 4.98
CA PHE A 145 3.71 -8.01 5.07
C PHE A 145 2.24 -7.56 5.05
N SER A 146 1.70 -7.35 3.87
CA SER A 146 0.34 -6.84 3.65
C SER A 146 -0.18 -7.24 2.26
N HIS A 147 -1.51 -7.32 2.13
CA HIS A 147 -2.20 -7.33 0.83
C HIS A 147 -2.18 -5.96 0.12
N THR A 148 -1.78 -4.91 0.82
CA THR A 148 -1.45 -3.62 0.23
C THR A 148 0.01 -3.64 -0.20
N ARG A 149 0.30 -3.16 -1.40
CA ARG A 149 1.67 -3.08 -1.94
C ARG A 149 2.44 -1.95 -1.25
N PRO A 150 3.79 -1.94 -1.29
CA PRO A 150 4.59 -0.90 -0.66
C PRO A 150 4.33 0.53 -1.19
N ASP A 151 3.75 0.66 -2.38
CA ASP A 151 3.32 1.94 -2.98
C ASP A 151 1.89 2.35 -2.57
N GLY A 152 1.27 1.62 -1.66
CA GLY A 152 -0.10 1.86 -1.18
C GLY A 152 -1.20 1.31 -2.08
N SER A 153 -0.88 0.75 -3.24
CA SER A 153 -1.88 0.15 -4.13
C SER A 153 -2.33 -1.23 -3.63
N SER A 154 -3.47 -1.70 -4.12
CA SER A 154 -3.95 -3.06 -3.85
C SER A 154 -3.05 -4.10 -4.50
N CYS A 155 -2.90 -5.29 -3.89
CA CYS A 155 -2.22 -6.43 -4.50
C CYS A 155 -2.77 -6.75 -5.89
N PHE A 156 -4.06 -6.58 -6.13
CA PHE A 156 -4.71 -6.80 -7.42
C PHE A 156 -4.25 -5.84 -8.53
N SER A 157 -3.57 -4.74 -8.20
CA SER A 157 -2.97 -3.86 -9.20
C SER A 157 -1.69 -4.41 -9.83
N ALA A 158 -1.17 -5.53 -9.32
CA ALA A 158 0.02 -6.16 -9.86
C ALA A 158 -0.23 -6.83 -11.22
N THR A 159 -1.45 -7.30 -11.47
CA THR A 159 -1.92 -7.82 -12.76
C THR A 159 -3.45 -7.90 -12.77
N ASP A 160 -4.06 -7.80 -13.93
CA ASP A 160 -5.50 -7.99 -14.16
C ASP A 160 -5.94 -9.47 -14.13
N LYS A 161 -4.98 -10.40 -14.13
CA LYS A 161 -5.24 -11.84 -14.04
C LYS A 161 -5.46 -12.35 -12.61
N MET A 162 -5.14 -11.55 -11.59
CA MET A 162 -5.20 -12.00 -10.19
C MET A 162 -6.59 -11.83 -9.61
N GLU A 163 -7.20 -12.92 -9.17
CA GLU A 163 -8.54 -12.94 -8.54
C GLU A 163 -8.48 -13.19 -7.03
N ALA A 164 -7.38 -13.73 -6.52
CA ALA A 164 -7.14 -13.95 -5.10
C ALA A 164 -5.65 -13.91 -4.79
N GLU A 165 -5.31 -13.62 -3.54
CA GLU A 165 -3.93 -13.66 -3.05
C GLU A 165 -3.86 -14.35 -1.69
N ASN A 166 -2.95 -15.31 -1.55
CA ASN A 166 -2.52 -15.87 -0.28
C ASN A 166 -1.06 -15.46 -0.02
N ILE A 167 -0.79 -14.82 1.10
CA ILE A 167 0.57 -14.45 1.52
C ILE A 167 1.00 -15.25 2.73
N ALA A 168 2.29 -15.54 2.82
CA ALA A 168 2.90 -16.21 3.97
C ALA A 168 4.31 -15.67 4.21
N GLY A 169 4.77 -15.72 5.46
CA GLY A 169 6.11 -15.30 5.85
C GLY A 169 6.58 -16.06 7.07
N GLY A 170 7.89 -16.38 7.12
CA GLY A 170 8.50 -17.09 8.23
C GLY A 170 8.47 -18.63 8.15
N GLN A 171 7.72 -19.20 7.21
CA GLN A 171 7.71 -20.66 7.01
C GLN A 171 8.96 -21.12 6.21
N SER A 172 9.50 -22.27 6.59
CA SER A 172 10.73 -22.81 6.01
C SER A 172 10.51 -23.75 4.81
N SER A 173 9.26 -24.14 4.52
CA SER A 173 8.95 -25.09 3.43
C SER A 173 7.56 -24.87 2.86
N ALA A 174 7.33 -25.38 1.62
CA ALA A 174 6.03 -25.41 0.97
C ALA A 174 4.95 -26.11 1.83
N ASP A 175 5.30 -27.22 2.47
CA ASP A 175 4.38 -27.95 3.35
C ASP A 175 3.96 -27.12 4.57
N ALA A 176 4.89 -26.39 5.19
CA ALA A 176 4.60 -25.50 6.30
C ALA A 176 3.69 -24.33 5.88
N VAL A 177 3.91 -23.75 4.71
CA VAL A 177 3.04 -22.72 4.13
C VAL A 177 1.64 -23.27 3.90
N MET A 178 1.51 -24.44 3.26
CA MET A 178 0.22 -25.06 3.00
C MET A 178 -0.52 -25.41 4.27
N THR A 179 0.16 -25.92 5.30
CA THR A 179 -0.44 -26.18 6.61
C THR A 179 -1.02 -24.90 7.21
N SER A 180 -0.28 -23.80 7.17
CA SER A 180 -0.74 -22.50 7.65
C SER A 180 -1.96 -22.01 6.88
N TRP A 181 -1.93 -22.08 5.55
CA TRP A 181 -3.04 -21.63 4.69
C TRP A 181 -4.29 -22.50 4.87
N MET A 182 -4.16 -23.82 4.95
CA MET A 182 -5.31 -24.71 5.13
C MET A 182 -5.96 -24.59 6.52
N ASN A 183 -5.23 -24.14 7.52
CA ASN A 183 -5.77 -23.83 8.85
C ASN A 183 -6.45 -22.45 8.94
N SER A 184 -6.25 -21.57 7.95
CA SER A 184 -6.90 -20.26 7.87
C SER A 184 -8.13 -20.33 6.94
N ALA A 185 -9.29 -19.92 7.43
CA ALA A 185 -10.54 -19.99 6.67
C ALA A 185 -10.48 -19.22 5.34
N GLY A 186 -9.92 -18.00 5.35
CA GLY A 186 -9.79 -17.17 4.15
C GLY A 186 -8.82 -17.75 3.12
N HIS A 187 -7.61 -18.15 3.56
CA HIS A 187 -6.62 -18.74 2.66
C HIS A 187 -7.11 -20.08 2.08
N ARG A 188 -7.75 -20.92 2.90
CA ARG A 188 -8.36 -22.18 2.45
C ARG A 188 -9.47 -21.95 1.45
N ALA A 189 -10.30 -20.93 1.63
CA ALA A 189 -11.36 -20.60 0.67
C ALA A 189 -10.78 -20.27 -0.71
N ASN A 190 -9.71 -19.46 -0.78
CA ASN A 190 -9.02 -19.16 -2.04
C ASN A 190 -8.50 -20.44 -2.72
N ILE A 191 -7.83 -21.32 -1.94
CA ILE A 191 -7.27 -22.59 -2.48
C ILE A 191 -8.36 -23.51 -3.03
N LEU A 192 -9.54 -23.54 -2.41
CA LEU A 192 -10.64 -24.44 -2.77
C LEU A 192 -11.71 -23.80 -3.65
N THR A 193 -11.48 -22.61 -4.18
CA THR A 193 -12.40 -21.95 -5.12
C THR A 193 -12.54 -22.78 -6.42
N SER A 194 -13.76 -23.19 -6.75
CA SER A 194 -14.02 -24.18 -7.80
C SER A 194 -13.81 -23.68 -9.22
N TYR A 195 -14.01 -22.38 -9.46
CA TYR A 195 -13.90 -21.79 -10.81
C TYR A 195 -12.48 -21.37 -11.19
N PHE A 196 -11.52 -21.30 -10.27
CA PHE A 196 -10.14 -21.02 -10.61
C PHE A 196 -9.53 -22.13 -11.50
N LYS A 197 -8.69 -21.69 -12.46
CA LYS A 197 -7.98 -22.56 -13.41
C LYS A 197 -6.45 -22.44 -13.29
N THR A 198 -6.00 -21.31 -12.75
CA THR A 198 -4.59 -20.97 -12.55
C THR A 198 -4.39 -20.40 -11.16
#